data_5c773c75522ecbf3972ee729e2ab4442
#
_entry.id   5c773c75522ecbf3972ee729e2ab4442
#
_cell.length_a   1.000
_cell.length_b   1.000
_cell.length_c   1.000
_cell.angle_alpha   90.00
_cell.angle_beta   90.00
_cell.angle_gamma   90.00
#
_symmetry.space_group_name_H-M   'P 1'
#
loop_
_entity.id
_entity.type
_entity.pdbx_description
1 polymer ?
#
loop_
_entity_poly.entity_id
_entity_poly.type
_entity_poly.pdbx_seq_one_letter_code
_entity_poly.pdbx_strand_id
1 'polypeptide(L)'
;MSLIKIAQDTLAAIGAGKYTAPSGKTVSISAAVSKSIKGSLLYEPDWLVGILGDTNQSPTIEVTKESSLEAAYRLKDLDPCLLNFASAKHPGGGFLRGSSAQEESIARSSALYHTLMEHPEFYGANNTATTDIGLYQDYAIYSPRVPVIRDDHGLWLEDPYTVSVLTSPAPNRRAIFEKFEGTCEPGRRERLRLEGLIKHTIQTRITQILSIMASHGHRSIILGAWGCGVFGNDPVEVAGAFKEALKQTLFFDNITFPIYDKQDSEVFVAFKEAFEQRT
;
A
#
# COMPACT_ATOMS: atom_id res chain seq x y z
N MET A 1 16.59 -17.84 7.10
CA MET A 1 16.29 -18.13 5.66
C MET A 1 16.45 -16.84 4.88
N SER A 2 16.96 -16.86 3.63
CA SER A 2 17.07 -15.61 2.85
C SER A 2 15.69 -15.13 2.35
N LEU A 3 15.53 -13.82 2.16
CA LEU A 3 14.27 -13.24 1.65
C LEU A 3 13.88 -13.80 0.28
N ILE A 4 14.88 -14.10 -0.57
CA ILE A 4 14.66 -14.75 -1.88
C ILE A 4 14.06 -16.14 -1.71
N LYS A 5 14.60 -16.94 -0.78
CA LYS A 5 14.08 -18.29 -0.51
C LYS A 5 12.68 -18.26 0.05
N ILE A 6 12.38 -17.31 0.96
CA ILE A 6 11.01 -17.10 1.48
C ILE A 6 10.06 -16.78 0.34
N ALA A 7 10.41 -15.85 -0.57
CA ALA A 7 9.59 -15.50 -1.74
C ALA A 7 9.31 -16.73 -2.62
N GLN A 8 10.33 -17.52 -2.96
CA GLN A 8 10.20 -18.73 -3.77
C GLN A 8 9.28 -19.77 -3.11
N ASP A 9 9.45 -20.00 -1.80
CA ASP A 9 8.62 -20.96 -1.06
C ASP A 9 7.17 -20.49 -0.94
N THR A 10 6.94 -19.19 -0.80
CA THR A 10 5.60 -18.60 -0.82
C THR A 10 4.94 -18.81 -2.18
N LEU A 11 5.61 -18.48 -3.29
CA LEU A 11 5.07 -18.71 -4.63
C LEU A 11 4.77 -20.19 -4.89
N ALA A 12 5.64 -21.10 -4.45
CA ALA A 12 5.41 -22.53 -4.57
C ALA A 12 4.18 -23.00 -3.78
N ALA A 13 3.98 -22.49 -2.57
CA ALA A 13 2.82 -22.80 -1.74
C ALA A 13 1.51 -22.27 -2.35
N ILE A 14 1.52 -21.02 -2.86
CA ILE A 14 0.37 -20.43 -3.53
C ILE A 14 0.03 -21.22 -4.81
N GLY A 15 1.02 -21.56 -5.64
CA GLY A 15 0.84 -22.38 -6.84
C GLY A 15 0.34 -23.79 -6.54
N ALA A 16 0.78 -24.40 -5.43
CA ALA A 16 0.27 -25.69 -4.98
C ALA A 16 -1.11 -25.60 -4.28
N GLY A 17 -1.57 -24.41 -3.96
CA GLY A 17 -2.83 -24.16 -3.25
C GLY A 17 -2.84 -24.65 -1.80
N LYS A 18 -1.68 -24.92 -1.21
CA LYS A 18 -1.52 -25.43 0.16
C LYS A 18 -0.11 -25.23 0.71
N TYR A 19 0.01 -25.25 2.01
CA TYR A 19 1.32 -25.30 2.72
C TYR A 19 1.23 -26.18 3.98
N THR A 20 2.37 -26.47 4.57
CA THR A 20 2.45 -27.18 5.86
C THR A 20 2.66 -26.16 6.97
N ALA A 21 1.72 -26.07 7.89
CA ALA A 21 1.78 -25.22 9.08
C ALA A 21 2.85 -25.73 10.08
N PRO A 22 3.27 -24.91 11.06
CA PRO A 22 4.25 -25.30 12.07
C PRO A 22 3.89 -26.58 12.85
N SER A 23 2.61 -26.83 13.09
CA SER A 23 2.09 -28.04 13.72
C SER A 23 2.20 -29.32 12.87
N GLY A 24 2.62 -29.19 11.59
CA GLY A 24 2.64 -30.29 10.62
C GLY A 24 1.31 -30.47 9.87
N LYS A 25 0.28 -29.68 10.18
CA LYS A 25 -1.03 -29.70 9.49
C LYS A 25 -0.88 -29.16 8.07
N THR A 26 -1.50 -29.82 7.10
CA THR A 26 -1.65 -29.27 5.75
C THR A 26 -2.80 -28.26 5.72
N VAL A 27 -2.50 -27.03 5.34
CA VAL A 27 -3.48 -25.94 5.21
C VAL A 27 -3.77 -25.71 3.74
N SER A 28 -5.04 -25.84 3.34
CA SER A 28 -5.51 -25.55 1.97
C SER A 28 -5.86 -24.07 1.85
N ILE A 29 -5.35 -23.44 0.80
CA ILE A 29 -5.57 -22.02 0.48
C ILE A 29 -6.09 -21.80 -0.94
N SER A 30 -6.23 -22.84 -1.75
CA SER A 30 -6.55 -22.76 -3.18
C SER A 30 -7.85 -21.99 -3.47
N ALA A 31 -8.90 -22.24 -2.68
CA ALA A 31 -10.18 -21.55 -2.84
C ALA A 31 -10.07 -20.04 -2.56
N ALA A 32 -9.37 -19.66 -1.48
CA ALA A 32 -9.15 -18.27 -1.10
C ALA A 32 -8.29 -17.54 -2.15
N VAL A 33 -7.20 -18.15 -2.61
CA VAL A 33 -6.33 -17.63 -3.68
C VAL A 33 -7.14 -17.41 -4.96
N SER A 34 -7.88 -18.44 -5.43
CA SER A 34 -8.70 -18.33 -6.65
C SER A 34 -9.76 -17.23 -6.54
N LYS A 35 -10.39 -17.08 -5.38
CA LYS A 35 -11.39 -16.03 -5.14
C LYS A 35 -10.78 -14.64 -5.18
N SER A 36 -9.61 -14.46 -4.56
CA SER A 36 -8.89 -13.17 -4.56
C SER A 36 -8.45 -12.79 -5.97
N ILE A 37 -7.86 -13.72 -6.72
CA ILE A 37 -7.42 -13.49 -8.10
C ILE A 37 -8.61 -13.08 -8.99
N LYS A 38 -9.70 -13.87 -9.00
CA LYS A 38 -10.88 -13.61 -9.83
C LYS A 38 -11.64 -12.35 -9.46
N GLY A 39 -11.53 -11.91 -8.22
CA GLY A 39 -12.19 -10.70 -7.71
C GLY A 39 -11.31 -9.45 -7.81
N SER A 40 -10.07 -9.56 -8.27
CA SER A 40 -9.20 -8.40 -8.42
C SER A 40 -9.68 -7.48 -9.54
N LEU A 41 -9.56 -6.17 -9.33
CA LEU A 41 -10.09 -5.14 -10.22
C LEU A 41 -9.03 -4.07 -10.49
N LEU A 42 -8.92 -3.65 -11.76
CA LEU A 42 -8.14 -2.50 -12.16
C LEU A 42 -9.02 -1.25 -12.14
N TYR A 43 -8.52 -0.21 -11.50
CA TYR A 43 -9.10 1.13 -11.53
C TYR A 43 -8.25 2.02 -12.42
N GLU A 44 -8.88 2.60 -13.43
CA GLU A 44 -8.24 3.54 -14.37
C GLU A 44 -8.10 4.93 -13.75
N PRO A 45 -7.24 5.80 -14.31
CA PRO A 45 -7.18 7.21 -13.94
C PRO A 45 -8.57 7.86 -13.97
N ASP A 46 -8.74 8.89 -13.15
CA ASP A 46 -10.00 9.66 -13.04
C ASP A 46 -11.21 8.89 -12.48
N TRP A 47 -11.02 7.64 -12.03
CA TRP A 47 -12.08 6.94 -11.34
C TRP A 47 -12.30 7.57 -9.95
N LEU A 48 -13.39 8.26 -9.77
CA LEU A 48 -13.83 8.86 -8.52
C LEU A 48 -15.33 8.57 -8.32
N VAL A 49 -15.65 7.98 -7.19
CA VAL A 49 -17.02 7.98 -6.68
C VAL A 49 -17.06 8.96 -5.52
N GLY A 50 -18.03 9.86 -5.56
CA GLY A 50 -18.24 10.76 -4.43
C GLY A 50 -18.50 9.94 -3.17
N ILE A 51 -17.61 10.04 -2.19
CA ILE A 51 -17.81 9.38 -0.91
C ILE A 51 -18.79 10.26 -0.12
N LEU A 52 -20.04 9.90 -0.17
CA LEU A 52 -21.06 10.40 0.75
C LEU A 52 -21.08 9.43 1.93
N GLY A 53 -20.26 9.70 2.92
CA GLY A 53 -20.33 9.01 4.21
C GLY A 53 -21.32 9.73 5.10
N ASP A 54 -22.31 9.03 5.58
CA ASP A 54 -23.18 9.49 6.65
C ASP A 54 -22.80 8.72 7.93
N THR A 55 -21.71 9.15 8.58
CA THR A 55 -21.42 8.67 9.92
C THR A 55 -21.57 9.84 10.89
N ASN A 56 -22.51 9.73 11.82
CA ASN A 56 -22.64 10.62 12.96
C ASN A 56 -21.50 10.42 14.00
N GLN A 57 -20.49 9.62 13.69
CA GLN A 57 -19.39 9.28 14.59
C GLN A 57 -18.05 9.63 13.94
N SER A 58 -17.18 10.25 14.72
CA SER A 58 -15.79 10.48 14.31
C SER A 58 -15.03 9.15 14.26
N PRO A 59 -14.20 8.91 13.23
CA PRO A 59 -13.39 7.69 13.16
C PRO A 59 -12.39 7.61 14.31
N THR A 60 -12.09 6.38 14.73
CA THR A 60 -10.90 6.13 15.54
C THR A 60 -9.67 6.15 14.63
N ILE A 61 -8.76 7.09 14.88
CA ILE A 61 -7.50 7.19 14.12
C ILE A 61 -6.34 6.86 15.04
N GLU A 62 -5.49 5.94 14.65
CA GLU A 62 -4.29 5.57 15.40
C GLU A 62 -3.04 5.59 14.53
N VAL A 63 -1.91 5.99 15.13
CA VAL A 63 -0.57 5.91 14.53
C VAL A 63 0.25 4.94 15.37
N THR A 64 0.68 3.84 14.79
CA THR A 64 1.30 2.74 15.52
C THR A 64 2.71 2.41 15.01
N LYS A 65 3.54 1.78 15.86
CA LYS A 65 4.90 1.33 15.51
C LYS A 65 4.93 -0.15 15.10
N GLU A 66 3.94 -0.58 14.37
CA GLU A 66 3.82 -1.94 13.86
C GLU A 66 4.02 -1.96 12.33
N SER A 67 4.21 -3.14 11.77
CA SER A 67 4.19 -3.32 10.33
C SER A 67 2.77 -3.31 9.78
N SER A 68 2.63 -3.16 8.46
CA SER A 68 1.34 -3.26 7.79
C SER A 68 0.67 -4.63 7.97
N LEU A 69 1.46 -5.71 8.02
CA LEU A 69 0.93 -7.07 8.23
C LEU A 69 0.56 -7.34 9.69
N GLU A 70 1.31 -6.79 10.65
CA GLU A 70 0.95 -6.85 12.07
C GLU A 70 -0.37 -6.12 12.32
N ALA A 71 -0.55 -4.90 11.75
CA ALA A 71 -1.81 -4.17 11.80
C ALA A 71 -2.96 -4.98 11.15
N ALA A 72 -2.72 -5.55 9.97
CA ALA A 72 -3.71 -6.37 9.28
C ALA A 72 -4.11 -7.61 10.09
N TYR A 73 -3.16 -8.27 10.75
CA TYR A 73 -3.46 -9.41 11.63
C TYR A 73 -4.28 -8.98 12.85
N ARG A 74 -3.88 -7.89 13.50
CA ARG A 74 -4.58 -7.34 14.67
C ARG A 74 -6.03 -6.95 14.36
N LEU A 75 -6.26 -6.42 13.17
CA LEU A 75 -7.55 -5.89 12.74
C LEU A 75 -8.36 -6.86 11.85
N LYS A 76 -7.91 -8.11 11.67
CA LYS A 76 -8.47 -9.07 10.70
C LYS A 76 -9.98 -9.30 10.83
N ASP A 77 -10.52 -9.20 12.04
CA ASP A 77 -11.94 -9.43 12.30
C ASP A 77 -12.83 -8.21 11.93
N LEU A 78 -12.21 -7.08 11.58
CA LEU A 78 -12.87 -5.85 11.10
C LEU A 78 -12.91 -5.74 9.57
N ASP A 79 -12.55 -6.80 8.83
CA ASP A 79 -12.47 -6.84 7.36
C ASP A 79 -11.69 -5.65 6.75
N PRO A 80 -10.43 -5.41 7.18
CA PRO A 80 -9.69 -4.22 6.81
C PRO A 80 -9.26 -4.23 5.35
N CYS A 81 -9.09 -3.02 4.77
CA CYS A 81 -8.39 -2.82 3.51
C CYS A 81 -7.01 -2.18 3.76
N LEU A 82 -5.97 -2.84 3.28
CA LEU A 82 -4.57 -2.45 3.41
C LEU A 82 -4.10 -1.71 2.16
N LEU A 83 -3.48 -0.52 2.33
CA LEU A 83 -2.80 0.17 1.25
C LEU A 83 -1.41 -0.44 1.00
N ASN A 84 -1.19 -0.97 -0.20
CA ASN A 84 0.11 -1.42 -0.68
C ASN A 84 0.87 -0.25 -1.32
N PHE A 85 2.09 0.02 -0.85
CA PHE A 85 2.98 1.09 -1.34
C PHE A 85 3.69 0.63 -2.61
N ALA A 86 2.95 0.65 -3.70
CA ALA A 86 3.29 -0.06 -4.92
C ALA A 86 4.53 0.44 -5.65
N SER A 87 5.30 -0.50 -6.18
CA SER A 87 6.10 -0.25 -7.36
C SER A 87 5.18 -0.02 -8.56
N ALA A 88 5.34 1.11 -9.25
CA ALA A 88 4.58 1.38 -10.47
C ALA A 88 5.02 0.51 -11.66
N LYS A 89 6.20 -0.15 -11.57
CA LYS A 89 6.86 -0.81 -12.70
C LYS A 89 6.92 -2.32 -12.61
N HIS A 90 6.90 -2.87 -11.40
CA HIS A 90 7.10 -4.30 -11.17
C HIS A 90 6.10 -4.82 -10.14
N PRO A 91 5.30 -5.86 -10.47
CA PRO A 91 4.40 -6.50 -9.50
C PRO A 91 5.17 -7.00 -8.29
N GLY A 92 4.75 -6.58 -7.08
CA GLY A 92 5.42 -6.96 -5.84
C GLY A 92 6.82 -6.39 -5.67
N GLY A 93 7.17 -5.34 -6.45
CA GLY A 93 8.46 -4.66 -6.36
C GLY A 93 9.65 -5.56 -6.66
N GLY A 94 10.62 -5.53 -5.77
CA GLY A 94 11.85 -6.35 -5.85
C GLY A 94 11.83 -7.60 -4.97
N PHE A 95 10.67 -8.12 -4.54
CA PHE A 95 10.61 -9.21 -3.55
C PHE A 95 11.31 -10.49 -4.00
N LEU A 96 11.30 -10.80 -5.30
CA LEU A 96 12.02 -11.95 -5.88
C LEU A 96 13.54 -11.78 -5.87
N ARG A 97 14.03 -10.55 -5.71
CA ARG A 97 15.46 -10.21 -5.63
C ARG A 97 15.93 -9.92 -4.20
N GLY A 98 15.02 -10.08 -3.21
CA GLY A 98 15.34 -9.92 -1.79
C GLY A 98 15.22 -8.49 -1.26
N SER A 99 14.56 -7.58 -1.99
CA SER A 99 14.19 -6.26 -1.45
C SER A 99 13.21 -6.41 -0.28
N SER A 100 13.16 -5.42 0.62
CA SER A 100 12.50 -5.56 1.92
C SER A 100 11.63 -4.36 2.33
N ALA A 101 11.15 -3.55 1.37
CA ALA A 101 10.16 -2.52 1.65
C ALA A 101 8.76 -3.13 1.88
N GLN A 102 7.77 -2.28 2.13
CA GLN A 102 6.41 -2.70 2.54
C GLN A 102 5.76 -3.62 1.50
N GLU A 103 5.75 -3.25 0.21
CA GLU A 103 5.19 -4.09 -0.85
C GLU A 103 5.85 -5.46 -0.92
N GLU A 104 7.19 -5.50 -0.81
CA GLU A 104 7.92 -6.74 -0.87
C GLU A 104 7.61 -7.65 0.34
N SER A 105 7.39 -7.09 1.52
CA SER A 105 6.95 -7.84 2.70
C SER A 105 5.58 -8.46 2.48
N ILE A 106 4.61 -7.70 1.98
CA ILE A 106 3.26 -8.21 1.68
C ILE A 106 3.32 -9.30 0.60
N ALA A 107 4.07 -9.08 -0.49
CA ALA A 107 4.20 -10.04 -1.58
C ALA A 107 4.89 -11.36 -1.13
N ARG A 108 5.86 -11.29 -0.21
CA ARG A 108 6.50 -12.49 0.36
C ARG A 108 5.61 -13.27 1.31
N SER A 109 4.64 -12.61 1.93
CA SER A 109 3.83 -13.21 2.98
C SER A 109 2.45 -13.63 2.52
N SER A 110 2.04 -13.29 1.28
CA SER A 110 0.66 -13.43 0.83
C SER A 110 0.55 -13.82 -0.65
N ALA A 111 -0.69 -13.99 -1.11
CA ALA A 111 -1.01 -14.21 -2.51
C ALA A 111 -1.09 -12.92 -3.36
N LEU A 112 -0.70 -11.76 -2.82
CA LEU A 112 -0.83 -10.46 -3.51
C LEU A 112 -0.18 -10.47 -4.90
N TYR A 113 1.03 -11.02 -5.03
CA TYR A 113 1.71 -11.08 -6.32
C TYR A 113 0.85 -11.67 -7.44
N HIS A 114 0.08 -12.71 -7.15
CA HIS A 114 -0.77 -13.37 -8.15
C HIS A 114 -1.95 -12.51 -8.58
N THR A 115 -2.53 -11.72 -7.69
CA THR A 115 -3.59 -10.77 -8.06
C THR A 115 -3.06 -9.61 -8.89
N LEU A 116 -1.83 -9.14 -8.61
CA LEU A 116 -1.19 -8.09 -9.38
C LEU A 116 -0.84 -8.51 -10.81
N MET A 117 -0.49 -9.78 -11.01
CA MET A 117 -0.17 -10.35 -12.33
C MET A 117 -1.37 -10.41 -13.29
N GLU A 118 -2.60 -10.32 -12.78
CA GLU A 118 -3.81 -10.25 -13.61
C GLU A 118 -4.00 -8.88 -14.30
N HIS A 119 -3.22 -7.87 -13.88
CA HIS A 119 -3.38 -6.49 -14.34
C HIS A 119 -2.09 -5.93 -14.97
N PRO A 120 -1.59 -6.51 -16.08
CA PRO A 120 -0.38 -6.04 -16.75
C PRO A 120 -0.51 -4.60 -17.28
N GLU A 121 -1.74 -4.12 -17.51
CA GLU A 121 -2.04 -2.76 -17.98
C GLU A 121 -1.54 -1.70 -16.98
N PHE A 122 -1.69 -1.96 -15.67
CA PHE A 122 -1.17 -1.09 -14.61
C PHE A 122 0.33 -0.82 -14.78
N TYR A 123 1.09 -1.86 -15.00
CA TYR A 123 2.54 -1.77 -15.16
C TYR A 123 2.94 -1.28 -16.55
N GLY A 124 2.21 -1.68 -17.59
CA GLY A 124 2.41 -1.24 -18.97
C GLY A 124 2.26 0.27 -19.11
N ALA A 125 1.19 0.84 -18.58
CA ALA A 125 0.94 2.28 -18.61
C ALA A 125 2.05 3.08 -17.90
N ASN A 126 2.54 2.59 -16.77
CA ASN A 126 3.61 3.26 -16.02
C ASN A 126 5.01 3.10 -16.63
N ASN A 127 5.26 2.01 -17.39
CA ASN A 127 6.54 1.78 -18.07
C ASN A 127 6.65 2.55 -19.40
N THR A 128 5.53 2.86 -20.05
CA THR A 128 5.50 3.56 -21.35
C THR A 128 5.35 5.07 -21.21
N ALA A 129 4.97 5.57 -20.03
CA ALA A 129 4.85 7.02 -19.80
C ALA A 129 6.21 7.71 -19.93
N THR A 130 6.37 8.50 -20.99
CA THR A 130 7.64 9.17 -21.34
C THR A 130 7.75 10.57 -20.75
N THR A 131 6.64 11.18 -20.34
CA THR A 131 6.57 12.62 -20.04
C THR A 131 6.81 12.98 -18.59
N ASP A 132 6.47 12.06 -17.64
CA ASP A 132 6.51 12.37 -16.21
C ASP A 132 7.28 11.31 -15.42
N ILE A 133 8.60 11.28 -15.61
CA ILE A 133 9.50 10.37 -14.89
C ILE A 133 9.27 10.52 -13.38
N GLY A 134 8.66 9.49 -12.78
CA GLY A 134 8.45 9.44 -11.34
C GLY A 134 7.07 9.91 -10.84
N LEU A 135 6.26 10.63 -11.61
CA LEU A 135 4.88 10.93 -11.20
C LEU A 135 3.98 9.71 -11.30
N TYR A 136 4.20 8.87 -12.33
CA TYR A 136 3.39 7.69 -12.65
C TYR A 136 1.93 8.04 -13.03
N GLN A 137 1.15 7.02 -13.38
CA GLN A 137 -0.27 7.17 -13.72
C GLN A 137 -1.15 6.86 -12.50
N ASP A 138 -2.37 7.38 -12.49
CA ASP A 138 -3.32 7.24 -11.38
C ASP A 138 -4.11 5.92 -11.43
N TYR A 139 -3.47 4.83 -11.89
CA TYR A 139 -4.04 3.49 -11.82
C TYR A 139 -3.96 2.93 -10.40
N ALA A 140 -4.95 2.12 -10.04
CA ALA A 140 -4.92 1.34 -8.79
C ALA A 140 -5.44 -0.08 -9.05
N ILE A 141 -4.99 -1.05 -8.22
CA ILE A 141 -5.48 -2.43 -8.27
C ILE A 141 -6.09 -2.76 -6.91
N TYR A 142 -7.35 -3.14 -6.91
CA TYR A 142 -8.01 -3.69 -5.72
C TYR A 142 -7.95 -5.22 -5.76
N SER A 143 -7.40 -5.82 -4.71
CA SER A 143 -7.27 -7.26 -4.53
C SER A 143 -8.09 -7.68 -3.29
N PRO A 144 -9.28 -8.29 -3.46
CA PRO A 144 -10.13 -8.63 -2.33
C PRO A 144 -9.59 -9.84 -1.56
N ARG A 145 -9.63 -9.78 -0.24
CA ARG A 145 -9.39 -10.91 0.67
C ARG A 145 -8.17 -11.76 0.30
N VAL A 146 -7.04 -11.11 0.08
CA VAL A 146 -5.76 -11.74 -0.23
C VAL A 146 -5.33 -12.63 0.94
N PRO A 147 -5.10 -13.94 0.73
CA PRO A 147 -4.62 -14.83 1.79
C PRO A 147 -3.20 -14.45 2.22
N VAL A 148 -3.01 -14.23 3.52
CA VAL A 148 -1.71 -14.06 4.18
C VAL A 148 -1.37 -15.38 4.85
N ILE A 149 -0.21 -15.95 4.53
CA ILE A 149 0.23 -17.29 4.94
C ILE A 149 1.54 -17.30 5.71
N ARG A 150 2.19 -16.13 5.83
CA ARG A 150 3.41 -15.93 6.62
C ARG A 150 3.31 -14.65 7.44
N ASP A 151 4.06 -14.63 8.54
CA ASP A 151 4.33 -13.41 9.29
C ASP A 151 5.46 -12.57 8.65
N ASP A 152 5.78 -11.41 9.23
CA ASP A 152 6.84 -10.51 8.78
C ASP A 152 8.26 -11.11 8.91
N HIS A 153 8.43 -12.14 9.71
CA HIS A 153 9.69 -12.89 9.84
C HIS A 153 9.82 -14.00 8.80
N GLY A 154 8.77 -14.21 7.98
CA GLY A 154 8.74 -15.23 6.95
C GLY A 154 8.41 -16.62 7.49
N LEU A 155 7.91 -16.75 8.71
CA LEU A 155 7.44 -18.00 9.27
C LEU A 155 6.03 -18.31 8.78
N TRP A 156 5.75 -19.59 8.51
CA TRP A 156 4.39 -20.03 8.17
C TRP A 156 3.43 -19.78 9.32
N LEU A 157 2.26 -19.25 9.00
CA LEU A 157 1.19 -19.13 9.97
C LEU A 157 0.52 -20.47 10.24
N GLU A 158 0.11 -20.71 11.48
CA GLU A 158 -0.69 -21.88 11.83
C GLU A 158 -2.08 -21.79 11.17
N ASP A 159 -2.71 -20.62 11.27
CA ASP A 159 -3.97 -20.30 10.63
C ASP A 159 -3.79 -19.06 9.75
N PRO A 160 -3.98 -19.19 8.43
CA PRO A 160 -3.91 -18.07 7.52
C PRO A 160 -5.11 -17.13 7.74
N TYR A 161 -4.90 -15.85 7.49
CA TYR A 161 -5.99 -14.87 7.47
C TYR A 161 -6.09 -14.20 6.10
N THR A 162 -7.14 -13.41 5.87
CA THR A 162 -7.30 -12.65 4.64
C THR A 162 -7.37 -11.15 4.93
N VAL A 163 -6.81 -10.35 4.03
CA VAL A 163 -6.90 -8.89 4.03
C VAL A 163 -7.15 -8.40 2.61
N SER A 164 -8.06 -7.45 2.42
CA SER A 164 -8.19 -6.78 1.12
C SER A 164 -7.04 -5.81 0.95
N VAL A 165 -6.50 -5.72 -0.26
CA VAL A 165 -5.32 -4.88 -0.55
C VAL A 165 -5.63 -3.94 -1.69
N LEU A 166 -5.41 -2.64 -1.48
CA LEU A 166 -5.43 -1.63 -2.53
C LEU A 166 -4.01 -1.24 -2.89
N THR A 167 -3.62 -1.50 -4.12
CA THR A 167 -2.29 -1.23 -4.66
C THR A 167 -2.30 0.09 -5.42
N SER A 168 -1.52 1.07 -4.95
CA SER A 168 -1.41 2.39 -5.58
C SER A 168 0.01 2.94 -5.43
N PRO A 169 0.65 3.45 -6.52
CA PRO A 169 1.99 3.99 -6.47
C PRO A 169 1.95 5.44 -5.98
N ALA A 170 2.83 5.82 -5.06
CA ALA A 170 3.11 7.21 -4.77
C ALA A 170 3.96 7.84 -5.89
N PRO A 171 3.95 9.16 -6.08
CA PRO A 171 4.96 9.81 -6.90
C PRO A 171 6.36 9.52 -6.33
N ASN A 172 7.31 9.24 -7.19
CA ASN A 172 8.71 8.99 -6.80
C ASN A 172 9.47 10.31 -6.86
N ARG A 173 9.36 11.10 -5.80
CA ARG A 173 10.01 12.42 -5.67
C ARG A 173 11.52 12.32 -5.88
N ARG A 174 12.14 11.27 -5.34
CA ARG A 174 13.58 11.05 -5.53
C ARG A 174 13.93 10.91 -7.00
N ALA A 175 13.28 10.03 -7.75
CA ALA A 175 13.55 9.83 -9.18
C ALA A 175 13.25 11.08 -10.02
N ILE A 176 12.30 11.92 -9.61
CA ILE A 176 12.00 13.19 -10.28
C ILE A 176 13.18 14.15 -10.17
N PHE A 177 13.84 14.25 -9.02
CA PHE A 177 14.93 15.18 -8.79
C PHE A 177 16.32 14.60 -9.14
N GLU A 178 16.54 13.29 -9.01
CA GLU A 178 17.79 12.62 -9.39
C GLU A 178 18.16 12.84 -10.86
N LYS A 179 17.19 13.02 -11.76
CA LYS A 179 17.47 13.34 -13.18
C LYS A 179 18.21 14.68 -13.38
N PHE A 180 18.23 15.53 -12.36
CA PHE A 180 18.96 16.80 -12.40
C PHE A 180 20.34 16.70 -11.74
N GLU A 181 20.65 15.58 -11.04
CA GLU A 181 21.97 15.35 -10.47
C GLU A 181 23.00 15.21 -11.59
N GLY A 182 24.08 15.99 -11.52
CA GLY A 182 25.14 16.01 -12.56
C GLY A 182 24.87 16.88 -13.79
N THR A 183 23.68 17.51 -13.85
CA THR A 183 23.32 18.56 -14.79
C THR A 183 23.04 19.85 -14.03
N CYS A 184 22.68 20.95 -14.71
CA CYS A 184 22.21 22.13 -13.97
C CYS A 184 21.04 21.76 -13.09
N GLU A 185 21.11 22.06 -11.77
CA GLU A 185 19.96 22.00 -10.86
C GLU A 185 18.77 22.71 -11.52
N PRO A 186 17.54 22.18 -11.38
CA PRO A 186 16.37 22.85 -11.93
C PRO A 186 16.30 24.25 -11.33
N GLY A 187 16.14 25.24 -12.20
CA GLY A 187 15.94 26.61 -11.72
C GLY A 187 14.77 26.68 -10.74
N ARG A 188 14.76 27.67 -9.85
CA ARG A 188 13.73 27.84 -8.78
C ARG A 188 12.29 27.67 -9.31
N ARG A 189 11.99 28.19 -10.49
CA ARG A 189 10.66 28.09 -11.10
C ARG A 189 10.28 26.64 -11.44
N GLU A 190 11.20 25.88 -12.02
CA GLU A 190 10.98 24.49 -12.39
C GLU A 190 10.85 23.60 -11.13
N ARG A 191 11.67 23.84 -10.13
CA ARG A 191 11.55 23.15 -8.83
C ARG A 191 10.16 23.35 -8.20
N LEU A 192 9.67 24.59 -8.14
CA LEU A 192 8.36 24.90 -7.62
C LEU A 192 7.23 24.25 -8.44
N ARG A 193 7.39 24.18 -9.76
CA ARG A 193 6.43 23.48 -10.64
C ARG A 193 6.38 21.98 -10.32
N LEU A 194 7.53 21.34 -10.21
CA LEU A 194 7.62 19.90 -9.90
C LEU A 194 7.07 19.58 -8.51
N GLU A 195 7.42 20.36 -7.49
CA GLU A 195 6.85 20.19 -6.14
C GLU A 195 5.32 20.36 -6.15
N GLY A 196 4.80 21.32 -6.91
CA GLY A 196 3.36 21.50 -7.09
C GLY A 196 2.68 20.29 -7.74
N LEU A 197 3.31 19.69 -8.76
CA LEU A 197 2.81 18.47 -9.41
C LEU A 197 2.83 17.27 -8.45
N ILE A 198 3.91 17.07 -7.71
CA ILE A 198 4.02 15.99 -6.72
C ILE A 198 2.90 16.13 -5.69
N LYS A 199 2.73 17.31 -5.11
CA LYS A 199 1.68 17.59 -4.13
C LYS A 199 0.28 17.33 -4.70
N HIS A 200 -0.01 17.81 -5.90
CA HIS A 200 -1.28 17.57 -6.57
C HIS A 200 -1.53 16.07 -6.78
N THR A 201 -0.54 15.34 -7.29
CA THR A 201 -0.62 13.89 -7.49
C THR A 201 -0.89 13.14 -6.19
N ILE A 202 -0.21 13.52 -5.08
CA ILE A 202 -0.45 12.93 -3.76
C ILE A 202 -1.91 13.13 -3.34
N GLN A 203 -2.42 14.36 -3.44
CA GLN A 203 -3.79 14.69 -3.05
C GLN A 203 -4.84 13.95 -3.88
N THR A 204 -4.67 13.92 -5.21
CA THR A 204 -5.57 13.21 -6.13
C THR A 204 -5.62 11.72 -5.81
N ARG A 205 -4.45 11.07 -5.68
CA ARG A 205 -4.39 9.62 -5.41
C ARG A 205 -4.90 9.26 -4.03
N ILE A 206 -4.64 10.05 -3.01
CA ILE A 206 -5.20 9.81 -1.67
C ILE A 206 -6.73 9.84 -1.74
N THR A 207 -7.32 10.80 -2.44
CA THR A 207 -8.77 10.87 -2.64
C THR A 207 -9.27 9.62 -3.37
N GLN A 208 -8.61 9.19 -4.44
CA GLN A 208 -8.94 7.97 -5.18
C GLN A 208 -8.81 6.71 -4.28
N ILE A 209 -7.74 6.57 -3.52
CA ILE A 209 -7.50 5.47 -2.58
C ILE A 209 -8.67 5.34 -1.60
N LEU A 210 -9.04 6.43 -0.94
CA LEU A 210 -10.14 6.44 0.01
C LEU A 210 -11.49 6.13 -0.66
N SER A 211 -11.71 6.67 -1.86
CA SER A 211 -12.91 6.42 -2.66
C SER A 211 -13.06 4.94 -3.02
N ILE A 212 -11.99 4.30 -3.49
CA ILE A 212 -12.00 2.87 -3.84
C ILE A 212 -12.26 2.02 -2.60
N MET A 213 -11.54 2.26 -1.48
CA MET A 213 -11.74 1.50 -0.25
C MET A 213 -13.18 1.62 0.28
N ALA A 214 -13.76 2.82 0.24
CA ALA A 214 -15.13 3.07 0.65
C ALA A 214 -16.16 2.41 -0.29
N SER A 215 -15.94 2.43 -1.61
CA SER A 215 -16.85 1.81 -2.60
C SER A 215 -16.96 0.29 -2.44
N HIS A 216 -15.92 -0.35 -1.86
CA HIS A 216 -15.93 -1.75 -1.48
C HIS A 216 -16.51 -2.03 -0.08
N GLY A 217 -16.98 -0.99 0.63
CA GLY A 217 -17.62 -1.12 1.92
C GLY A 217 -16.68 -1.29 3.10
N HIS A 218 -15.37 -1.09 2.93
CA HIS A 218 -14.40 -1.21 4.02
C HIS A 218 -14.56 -0.06 5.02
N ARG A 219 -14.95 -0.42 6.25
CA ARG A 219 -15.08 0.53 7.37
C ARG A 219 -13.78 0.66 8.17
N SER A 220 -12.88 -0.31 8.06
CA SER A 220 -11.56 -0.33 8.67
C SER A 220 -10.49 -0.28 7.59
N ILE A 221 -9.56 0.69 7.67
CA ILE A 221 -8.51 0.86 6.67
C ILE A 221 -7.13 0.98 7.33
N ILE A 222 -6.13 0.42 6.65
CA ILE A 222 -4.74 0.42 7.07
C ILE A 222 -3.94 1.17 5.99
N LEU A 223 -3.47 2.36 6.32
CA LEU A 223 -2.81 3.29 5.42
C LEU A 223 -1.28 3.27 5.62
N GLY A 224 -0.72 4.17 6.40
CA GLY A 224 0.70 4.24 6.70
C GLY A 224 1.42 5.37 5.96
N ALA A 225 2.75 5.38 6.05
CA ALA A 225 3.59 6.44 5.50
C ALA A 225 3.87 6.23 3.98
N TRP A 226 2.80 6.24 3.19
CA TRP A 226 2.79 5.98 1.77
C TRP A 226 3.73 6.91 0.98
N GLY A 227 4.73 6.32 0.33
CA GLY A 227 5.71 7.05 -0.46
C GLY A 227 6.80 7.79 0.32
N CYS A 228 6.79 7.79 1.67
CA CYS A 228 7.76 8.51 2.49
C CYS A 228 9.13 7.79 2.61
N GLY A 229 9.20 6.51 2.25
CA GLY A 229 10.45 5.73 2.29
C GLY A 229 11.33 5.95 1.07
N VAL A 230 11.48 4.91 0.24
CA VAL A 230 12.36 4.90 -0.94
C VAL A 230 12.03 6.02 -1.94
N PHE A 231 10.76 6.40 -2.08
CA PHE A 231 10.32 7.45 -3.00
C PHE A 231 10.60 8.87 -2.48
N GLY A 232 10.89 9.05 -1.20
CA GLY A 232 11.38 10.30 -0.62
C GLY A 232 10.38 11.45 -0.59
N ASN A 233 9.07 11.15 -0.54
CA ASN A 233 8.07 12.20 -0.31
C ASN A 233 8.17 12.73 1.12
N ASP A 234 7.84 13.99 1.31
CA ASP A 234 7.85 14.65 2.61
C ASP A 234 6.74 14.06 3.51
N PRO A 235 7.07 13.50 4.69
CA PRO A 235 6.08 12.88 5.56
C PRO A 235 5.07 13.88 6.12
N VAL A 236 5.43 15.15 6.30
CA VAL A 236 4.50 16.20 6.77
C VAL A 236 3.46 16.50 5.67
N GLU A 237 3.91 16.59 4.42
CA GLU A 237 3.01 16.80 3.28
C GLU A 237 2.07 15.61 3.08
N VAL A 238 2.57 14.37 3.16
CA VAL A 238 1.76 13.16 2.99
C VAL A 238 0.75 13.00 4.13
N ALA A 239 1.18 13.15 5.38
CA ALA A 239 0.28 13.09 6.53
C ALA A 239 -0.79 14.20 6.49
N GLY A 240 -0.41 15.41 6.09
CA GLY A 240 -1.32 16.53 5.89
C GLY A 240 -2.35 16.25 4.79
N ALA A 241 -1.94 15.66 3.67
CA ALA A 241 -2.85 15.30 2.57
C ALA A 241 -3.86 14.22 2.99
N PHE A 242 -3.44 13.18 3.73
CA PHE A 242 -4.37 12.22 4.34
C PHE A 242 -5.35 12.90 5.30
N LYS A 243 -4.84 13.77 6.18
CA LYS A 243 -5.70 14.48 7.15
C LYS A 243 -6.78 15.29 6.47
N GLU A 244 -6.45 16.04 5.42
CA GLU A 244 -7.43 16.85 4.67
C GLU A 244 -8.44 15.98 3.92
N ALA A 245 -8.00 14.90 3.27
CA ALA A 245 -8.89 13.98 2.57
C ALA A 245 -9.85 13.25 3.53
N LEU A 246 -9.36 12.81 4.69
CA LEU A 246 -10.17 12.13 5.70
C LEU A 246 -11.23 13.02 6.35
N LYS A 247 -11.02 14.34 6.44
CA LYS A 247 -12.04 15.29 6.89
C LYS A 247 -13.25 15.33 5.95
N GLN A 248 -13.04 15.02 4.67
CA GLN A 248 -14.09 15.02 3.64
C GLN A 248 -14.72 13.64 3.47
N THR A 249 -14.17 12.62 4.12
CA THR A 249 -14.54 11.21 3.97
C THR A 249 -15.07 10.66 5.29
N LEU A 250 -16.32 10.89 5.61
CA LEU A 250 -16.95 10.45 6.86
C LEU A 250 -17.50 9.01 6.74
N PHE A 251 -16.77 8.11 6.11
CA PHE A 251 -17.21 6.74 5.86
C PHE A 251 -16.55 5.70 6.79
N PHE A 252 -15.29 5.92 7.18
CA PHE A 252 -14.50 4.95 7.92
C PHE A 252 -14.75 5.01 9.43
N ASP A 253 -14.73 3.85 10.09
CA ASP A 253 -14.81 3.74 11.56
C ASP A 253 -13.42 3.66 12.20
N ASN A 254 -12.49 2.92 11.54
CA ASN A 254 -11.15 2.69 12.03
C ASN A 254 -10.12 3.02 10.95
N ILE A 255 -9.16 3.87 11.28
CA ILE A 255 -8.09 4.29 10.39
C ILE A 255 -6.76 4.09 11.12
N THR A 256 -5.93 3.19 10.60
CA THR A 256 -4.63 2.88 11.19
C THR A 256 -3.50 3.31 10.27
N PHE A 257 -2.53 4.04 10.82
CA PHE A 257 -1.28 4.39 10.16
C PHE A 257 -0.12 3.59 10.80
N PRO A 258 0.12 2.34 10.38
CA PRO A 258 1.26 1.59 10.85
C PRO A 258 2.53 2.14 10.20
N ILE A 259 3.49 2.54 11.02
CA ILE A 259 4.79 3.03 10.58
C ILE A 259 5.84 2.15 11.24
N TYR A 260 6.40 1.21 10.46
CA TYR A 260 7.40 0.28 10.96
C TYR A 260 8.66 1.02 11.35
N ASP A 261 8.75 1.34 12.64
CA ASP A 261 9.82 2.14 13.21
C ASP A 261 10.18 1.65 14.61
N LYS A 262 11.45 1.45 14.84
CA LYS A 262 11.98 1.08 16.17
C LYS A 262 12.30 2.27 17.04
N GLN A 263 12.37 3.44 16.45
CA GLN A 263 12.66 4.73 17.10
C GLN A 263 11.64 5.76 16.61
N ASP A 264 11.55 6.90 17.27
CA ASP A 264 10.70 8.01 16.82
C ASP A 264 11.37 8.71 15.63
N SER A 265 11.25 8.12 14.42
CA SER A 265 11.72 8.76 13.20
C SER A 265 10.91 10.01 12.85
N GLU A 266 11.47 10.87 12.01
CA GLU A 266 10.77 12.05 11.48
C GLU A 266 9.44 11.66 10.83
N VAL A 267 9.38 10.47 10.17
CA VAL A 267 8.17 9.94 9.55
C VAL A 267 7.10 9.63 10.59
N PHE A 268 7.47 8.91 11.66
CA PHE A 268 6.52 8.58 12.73
C PHE A 268 6.02 9.84 13.45
N VAL A 269 6.94 10.76 13.77
CA VAL A 269 6.60 12.03 14.44
C VAL A 269 5.65 12.86 13.59
N ALA A 270 5.90 13.00 12.28
CA ALA A 270 5.04 13.76 11.38
C ALA A 270 3.60 13.24 11.34
N PHE A 271 3.42 11.91 11.24
CA PHE A 271 2.08 11.30 11.27
C PHE A 271 1.43 11.44 12.66
N LYS A 272 2.18 11.22 13.72
CA LYS A 272 1.69 11.39 15.08
C LYS A 272 1.20 12.82 15.36
N GLU A 273 1.97 13.83 14.98
CA GLU A 273 1.58 15.23 15.12
C GLU A 273 0.38 15.61 14.25
N ALA A 274 0.23 14.97 13.08
CA ALA A 274 -0.90 15.23 12.22
C ALA A 274 -2.23 14.69 12.79
N PHE A 275 -2.22 13.52 13.43
CA PHE A 275 -3.45 12.79 13.80
C PHE A 275 -3.71 12.73 15.32
N GLU A 276 -2.68 12.75 16.16
CA GLU A 276 -2.86 12.87 17.60
C GLU A 276 -2.94 14.35 17.98
N GLN A 277 -4.10 14.81 18.42
CA GLN A 277 -4.22 16.13 19.01
C GLN A 277 -3.37 16.16 20.29
N ARG A 278 -2.48 17.15 20.42
CA ARG A 278 -1.88 17.46 21.73
C ARG A 278 -3.03 17.89 22.63
N THR A 279 -3.39 17.01 23.58
CA THR A 279 -4.23 17.34 24.73
C THR A 279 -3.56 18.38 25.58
#